data_1e4a0fb1b2c877beb7e85ef689321eae
#
_entry.id   1e4a0fb1b2c877beb7e85ef689321eae
#
_cell.length_a   1.000
_cell.length_b   1.000
_cell.length_c   1.000
_cell.angle_alpha   90.00
_cell.angle_beta   90.00
_cell.angle_gamma   90.00
#
_symmetry.space_group_name_H-M   'P 1'
#
loop_
_entity.id
_entity.type
_entity.pdbx_description
1 polymer ?
#
loop_
_entity_poly.entity_id
_entity_poly.type
_entity_poly.pdbx_seq_one_letter_code
_entity_poly.pdbx_strand_id
1 'polypeptide(L)'
;MDKEFNKKVFESFPDSVWTGKVPGADYTPLRTNVLKLVFETVAAACIVFTVITLLRKQPREAEPQVRAVQSEIVYTVNNAVRANMVLPDSTAVILNCGSRIKLDPYFGKTNRIVYLDGEALFDVRRERTMPFIINTPQGVEVKVTGTQFNLSCYSDNTLFDLTLLKGSVEVITSKKEVLRVRPSEQILIKDGFLNISRIEEPEEELDWTEGILSFNHTSMKEAIQRMEKWYGVRINVEDDKVYSNSITGEFRSEPIEEVLHLICLTSRLSYTITGKTITIRSAK
;
A
#
# COMPACT_ATOMS: atom_id res chain seq x y z
N MET A 1 72.84 16.84 42.01
CA MET A 1 72.39 18.21 42.26
C MET A 1 71.61 18.19 43.58
N ASP A 2 71.96 18.69 44.46
CA ASP A 2 72.79 18.91 45.63
C ASP A 2 71.97 18.75 46.87
N LYS A 3 72.30 17.70 47.65
CA LYS A 3 71.70 17.48 49.01
C LYS A 3 72.07 18.63 50.01
N GLU A 4 73.09 19.44 49.69
CA GLU A 4 73.49 20.58 50.48
C GLU A 4 72.62 21.83 50.29
N PHE A 5 72.08 22.03 49.12
CA PHE A 5 71.19 23.15 48.85
C PHE A 5 69.85 23.03 49.55
N ASN A 6 69.28 21.82 49.63
CA ASN A 6 68.03 21.57 50.35
C ASN A 6 68.20 21.74 51.88
N LYS A 7 69.39 21.44 52.45
CA LYS A 7 69.65 21.55 53.93
C LYS A 7 69.66 23.04 54.32
N LYS A 8 70.28 23.94 53.55
CA LYS A 8 70.34 25.36 53.85
C LYS A 8 68.96 26.06 53.69
N VAL A 9 68.08 25.56 52.86
CA VAL A 9 66.76 26.15 52.74
C VAL A 9 65.88 25.75 53.90
N PHE A 10 66.06 24.55 54.50
CA PHE A 10 65.34 24.10 55.66
C PHE A 10 65.71 24.82 56.93
N GLU A 11 66.98 25.24 57.12
CA GLU A 11 67.43 25.93 58.29
C GLU A 11 67.10 27.44 58.34
N SER A 12 66.53 27.99 57.30
CA SER A 12 66.20 29.44 57.21
C SER A 12 64.76 29.81 57.63
N PHE A 13 63.94 28.81 57.99
CA PHE A 13 62.58 29.08 58.43
C PHE A 13 62.45 28.93 59.95
N PRO A 14 61.75 29.82 60.66
CA PRO A 14 61.51 29.68 62.09
C PRO A 14 60.62 28.46 62.36
N ASP A 15 60.87 27.80 63.51
CA ASP A 15 60.19 26.59 63.97
C ASP A 15 58.64 26.67 63.98
N SER A 16 58.11 27.88 64.00
CA SER A 16 56.65 28.14 63.93
C SER A 16 56.01 27.70 62.61
N VAL A 17 56.77 27.54 61.54
CA VAL A 17 56.28 27.10 60.23
C VAL A 17 55.95 25.60 60.22
N TRP A 18 56.62 24.82 61.04
CA TRP A 18 56.52 23.39 61.11
C TRP A 18 55.47 22.87 62.11
N THR A 19 55.16 23.72 63.13
CA THR A 19 54.22 23.31 64.18
C THR A 19 52.76 23.68 63.92
N GLY A 20 52.48 24.38 62.80
CA GLY A 20 51.13 24.83 62.46
C GLY A 20 50.51 25.79 63.48
N LYS A 21 51.29 26.33 64.42
CA LYS A 21 50.82 27.29 65.38
C LYS A 21 51.10 28.70 64.91
N VAL A 22 50.08 29.41 64.56
CA VAL A 22 50.12 30.83 64.24
C VAL A 22 50.07 31.61 65.49
N PRO A 23 51.08 32.44 65.85
CA PRO A 23 51.06 33.22 67.08
C PRO A 23 49.93 34.25 67.03
N GLY A 24 49.01 34.16 68.05
CA GLY A 24 47.95 35.15 68.24
C GLY A 24 46.56 34.79 67.63
N ALA A 25 46.34 33.59 67.16
CA ALA A 25 45.00 33.14 66.80
C ALA A 25 44.35 32.42 68.02
N ASP A 26 43.51 33.11 68.73
CA ASP A 26 42.61 32.51 69.73
C ASP A 26 41.53 31.76 69.01
N TYR A 27 41.66 30.45 68.86
CA TYR A 27 40.60 29.59 68.38
C TYR A 27 39.52 29.43 69.39
N THR A 28 38.47 30.23 69.33
CA THR A 28 37.26 29.92 70.09
C THR A 28 36.58 28.71 69.40
N PRO A 29 36.33 27.61 70.12
CA PRO A 29 35.63 26.46 69.51
C PRO A 29 34.23 26.92 69.11
N LEU A 30 33.91 26.80 67.79
CA LEU A 30 32.57 26.99 67.26
C LEU A 30 31.58 26.22 68.20
N ARG A 31 30.73 26.99 68.87
CA ARG A 31 29.74 26.44 69.78
C ARG A 31 29.02 25.27 69.10
N THR A 32 28.96 24.15 69.82
CA THR A 32 28.30 22.90 69.39
C THR A 32 26.91 23.08 68.80
N ASN A 33 26.24 24.19 69.13
CA ASN A 33 24.92 24.57 68.62
C ASN A 33 24.92 25.01 67.13
N VAL A 34 26.00 25.65 66.68
CA VAL A 34 26.09 26.08 65.23
C VAL A 34 26.33 24.86 64.37
N LEU A 35 27.15 23.90 64.83
CA LEU A 35 27.39 22.68 64.05
C LEU A 35 26.13 21.82 63.98
N LYS A 36 25.31 21.75 65.05
CA LYS A 36 24.01 21.08 65.02
C LYS A 36 23.04 21.76 64.03
N LEU A 37 22.97 23.09 64.06
CA LEU A 37 22.08 23.84 63.14
C LEU A 37 22.45 23.64 61.67
N VAL A 38 23.74 23.61 61.33
CA VAL A 38 24.22 23.34 59.97
C VAL A 38 23.89 21.91 59.55
N PHE A 39 24.04 20.93 60.47
CA PHE A 39 23.73 19.53 60.17
C PHE A 39 22.22 19.33 59.94
N GLU A 40 21.37 19.95 60.74
CA GLU A 40 19.90 19.89 60.58
C GLU A 40 19.41 20.56 59.29
N THR A 41 20.01 21.68 58.89
CA THR A 41 19.64 22.35 57.61
C THR A 41 20.07 21.56 56.39
N VAL A 42 21.26 20.95 56.43
CA VAL A 42 21.72 20.08 55.34
C VAL A 42 20.87 18.81 55.21
N ALA A 43 20.52 18.19 56.38
CA ALA A 43 19.66 17.02 56.40
C ALA A 43 18.25 17.35 55.82
N ALA A 44 17.66 18.49 56.22
CA ALA A 44 16.37 18.95 55.68
C ALA A 44 16.46 19.20 54.16
N ALA A 45 17.52 19.82 53.65
CA ALA A 45 17.73 20.06 52.21
C ALA A 45 17.87 18.75 51.45
N CYS A 46 18.57 17.75 51.99
CA CYS A 46 18.68 16.42 51.38
C CYS A 46 17.34 15.69 51.33
N ILE A 47 16.51 15.79 52.39
CA ILE A 47 15.16 15.21 52.37
C ILE A 47 14.27 15.88 51.30
N VAL A 48 14.27 17.19 51.23
CA VAL A 48 13.52 17.94 50.23
C VAL A 48 14.00 17.56 48.82
N PHE A 49 15.30 17.48 48.60
CA PHE A 49 15.85 17.09 47.29
C PHE A 49 15.47 15.65 46.92
N THR A 50 15.51 14.69 47.89
CA THR A 50 15.08 13.31 47.65
C THR A 50 13.59 13.22 47.37
N VAL A 51 12.74 13.97 48.06
CA VAL A 51 11.30 14.04 47.80
C VAL A 51 11.02 14.63 46.42
N ILE A 52 11.70 15.71 46.02
CA ILE A 52 11.55 16.30 44.70
C ILE A 52 12.01 15.31 43.62
N THR A 53 13.09 14.57 43.82
CA THR A 53 13.55 13.58 42.85
C THR A 53 12.63 12.37 42.76
N LEU A 54 12.03 11.94 43.87
CA LEU A 54 11.00 10.89 43.90
C LEU A 54 9.71 11.34 43.25
N LEU A 55 9.26 12.56 43.48
CA LEU A 55 8.08 13.13 42.81
C LEU A 55 8.31 13.33 41.30
N ARG A 56 9.55 13.68 40.87
CA ARG A 56 9.89 13.75 39.46
C ARG A 56 10.05 12.38 38.79
N LYS A 57 10.26 11.32 39.56
CA LYS A 57 10.32 9.92 39.10
C LYS A 57 8.95 9.23 39.07
N GLN A 58 7.83 9.94 39.33
CA GLN A 58 6.55 9.35 38.97
C GLN A 58 6.64 8.97 37.48
N PRO A 59 6.45 7.70 37.12
CA PRO A 59 6.34 7.34 35.71
C PRO A 59 5.22 8.22 35.18
N ARG A 60 5.53 9.09 34.22
CA ARG A 60 4.47 9.67 33.38
C ARG A 60 3.70 8.44 32.91
N GLU A 61 2.46 8.31 33.37
CA GLU A 61 1.54 7.38 32.73
C GLU A 61 1.73 7.62 31.25
N ALA A 62 2.25 6.62 30.56
CA ALA A 62 2.40 6.69 29.13
C ALA A 62 0.99 7.02 28.64
N GLU A 63 0.80 8.23 28.14
CA GLU A 63 -0.43 8.58 27.45
C GLU A 63 -0.72 7.37 26.55
N PRO A 64 -1.93 6.78 26.60
CA PRO A 64 -2.25 5.67 25.76
C PRO A 64 -1.91 6.15 24.35
N GLN A 65 -0.85 5.62 23.77
CA GLN A 65 -0.57 5.84 22.37
C GLN A 65 -1.82 5.32 21.68
N VAL A 66 -2.72 6.22 21.33
CA VAL A 66 -3.79 5.96 20.39
C VAL A 66 -3.01 5.51 19.16
N ARG A 67 -2.82 4.20 19.04
CA ARG A 67 -2.40 3.59 17.79
C ARG A 67 -3.45 4.10 16.81
N ALA A 68 -3.05 5.08 16.01
CA ALA A 68 -3.88 5.52 14.91
C ALA A 68 -4.23 4.24 14.17
N VAL A 69 -5.48 3.81 14.33
CA VAL A 69 -6.04 2.71 13.54
C VAL A 69 -5.94 3.24 12.13
N GLN A 70 -4.91 2.83 11.41
CA GLN A 70 -4.75 3.19 10.03
C GLN A 70 -5.87 2.47 9.31
N SER A 71 -6.93 3.22 9.00
CA SER A 71 -8.08 2.71 8.29
C SER A 71 -7.65 2.32 6.88
N GLU A 72 -7.96 1.10 6.53
CA GLU A 72 -7.85 0.58 5.17
C GLU A 72 -8.73 1.44 4.24
N ILE A 73 -8.17 1.96 3.16
CA ILE A 73 -8.93 2.69 2.14
C ILE A 73 -9.30 1.70 1.04
N VAL A 74 -10.58 1.53 0.79
CA VAL A 74 -11.11 0.64 -0.24
C VAL A 74 -12.05 1.44 -1.14
N TYR A 75 -11.78 1.41 -2.44
CA TYR A 75 -12.68 1.92 -3.46
C TYR A 75 -13.34 0.73 -4.15
N THR A 76 -14.66 0.75 -4.25
CA THR A 76 -15.46 -0.30 -4.92
C THR A 76 -16.34 0.35 -5.96
N VAL A 77 -16.33 -0.19 -7.15
CA VAL A 77 -17.16 0.21 -8.27
C VAL A 77 -18.18 -0.91 -8.55
N ASN A 78 -19.45 -0.56 -8.55
CA ASN A 78 -20.52 -1.51 -8.85
C ASN A 78 -20.54 -1.90 -10.33
N ASN A 79 -21.24 -2.99 -10.65
CA ASN A 79 -21.56 -3.32 -12.03
C ASN A 79 -22.30 -2.16 -12.71
N ALA A 80 -22.17 -2.01 -14.01
CA ALA A 80 -22.70 -0.94 -14.85
C ALA A 80 -22.15 0.47 -14.51
N VAL A 81 -21.08 0.57 -13.74
CA VAL A 81 -20.45 1.84 -13.35
C VAL A 81 -18.94 1.76 -13.59
N ARG A 82 -18.34 2.87 -13.99
CA ARG A 82 -16.89 3.09 -14.06
C ARG A 82 -16.54 4.29 -13.21
N ALA A 83 -15.34 4.32 -12.65
CA ALA A 83 -14.91 5.42 -11.80
C ALA A 83 -13.48 5.88 -12.14
N ASN A 84 -13.32 7.20 -12.24
CA ASN A 84 -12.02 7.83 -12.37
C ASN A 84 -11.60 8.35 -11.00
N MET A 85 -10.36 8.10 -10.60
CA MET A 85 -9.82 8.56 -9.34
C MET A 85 -8.33 8.92 -9.43
N VAL A 86 -7.87 9.70 -8.46
CA VAL A 86 -6.45 9.98 -8.26
C VAL A 86 -6.09 9.47 -6.87
N LEU A 87 -5.07 8.60 -6.81
CA LEU A 87 -4.57 8.06 -5.56
C LEU A 87 -3.73 9.09 -4.79
N PRO A 88 -3.46 8.90 -3.48
CA PRO A 88 -2.69 9.84 -2.67
C PRO A 88 -1.28 10.15 -3.17
N ASP A 89 -0.69 9.28 -3.99
CA ASP A 89 0.62 9.47 -4.64
C ASP A 89 0.54 10.21 -5.98
N SER A 90 -0.64 10.67 -6.37
CA SER A 90 -0.97 11.29 -7.67
C SER A 90 -0.98 10.31 -8.86
N THR A 91 -1.05 9.01 -8.63
CA THR A 91 -1.35 8.03 -9.68
C THR A 91 -2.80 8.16 -10.11
N ALA A 92 -3.05 8.30 -11.41
CA ALA A 92 -4.40 8.28 -11.95
C ALA A 92 -4.83 6.84 -12.23
N VAL A 93 -6.08 6.52 -11.88
CA VAL A 93 -6.68 5.20 -12.06
C VAL A 93 -8.09 5.33 -12.60
N ILE A 94 -8.41 4.58 -13.65
CA ILE A 94 -9.79 4.36 -14.08
C ILE A 94 -10.14 2.93 -13.69
N LEU A 95 -11.20 2.75 -12.91
CA LEU A 95 -11.72 1.43 -12.53
C LEU A 95 -12.91 1.06 -13.41
N ASN A 96 -12.87 -0.17 -13.95
CA ASN A 96 -13.97 -0.73 -14.73
C ASN A 96 -15.08 -1.29 -13.82
N CYS A 97 -16.19 -1.69 -14.43
CA CYS A 97 -17.38 -2.24 -13.78
C CYS A 97 -17.04 -3.45 -12.86
N GLY A 98 -17.59 -3.47 -11.67
CA GLY A 98 -17.40 -4.55 -10.71
C GLY A 98 -15.99 -4.64 -10.12
N SER A 99 -15.17 -3.59 -10.26
CA SER A 99 -13.79 -3.57 -9.77
C SER A 99 -13.67 -3.02 -8.36
N ARG A 100 -12.62 -3.47 -7.68
CA ARG A 100 -12.27 -3.05 -6.32
C ARG A 100 -10.77 -2.83 -6.21
N ILE A 101 -10.37 -1.68 -5.69
CA ILE A 101 -8.98 -1.39 -5.33
C ILE A 101 -8.88 -1.07 -3.85
N LYS A 102 -7.93 -1.69 -3.17
CA LYS A 102 -7.64 -1.51 -1.75
C LYS A 102 -6.21 -1.02 -1.62
N LEU A 103 -6.01 0.04 -0.86
CA LEU A 103 -4.71 0.59 -0.57
C LEU A 103 -4.15 0.00 0.72
N ASP A 104 -2.84 -0.30 0.72
CA ASP A 104 -2.13 -0.62 1.95
C ASP A 104 -2.23 0.54 2.96
N PRO A 105 -2.36 0.29 4.27
CA PRO A 105 -2.46 1.35 5.29
C PRO A 105 -1.32 2.36 5.30
N TYR A 106 -0.16 2.00 4.77
CA TYR A 106 1.02 2.86 4.67
C TYR A 106 1.23 3.45 3.27
N PHE A 107 0.23 3.30 2.37
CA PHE A 107 0.28 3.81 1.01
C PHE A 107 0.61 5.31 0.96
N GLY A 108 1.55 5.69 0.09
CA GLY A 108 2.01 7.07 -0.08
C GLY A 108 2.91 7.59 1.05
N LYS A 109 3.15 6.82 2.11
CA LYS A 109 4.06 7.16 3.22
C LYS A 109 5.36 6.38 3.14
N THR A 110 5.29 5.05 3.26
CA THR A 110 6.44 4.15 3.25
C THR A 110 6.40 3.13 2.13
N ASN A 111 5.25 2.97 1.47
CA ASN A 111 5.07 2.09 0.32
C ASN A 111 4.04 2.65 -0.66
N ARG A 112 3.91 2.03 -1.83
CA ARG A 112 2.86 2.26 -2.81
C ARG A 112 2.25 0.91 -3.22
N ILE A 113 1.69 0.19 -2.23
CA ILE A 113 1.11 -1.13 -2.42
C ILE A 113 -0.41 -1.02 -2.51
N VAL A 114 -0.98 -1.63 -3.53
CA VAL A 114 -2.42 -1.76 -3.72
C VAL A 114 -2.80 -3.22 -4.01
N TYR A 115 -4.06 -3.55 -3.77
CA TYR A 115 -4.67 -4.83 -4.09
C TYR A 115 -5.80 -4.55 -5.07
N LEU A 116 -5.73 -5.10 -6.27
CA LEU A 116 -6.76 -4.97 -7.29
C LEU A 116 -7.52 -6.29 -7.44
N ASP A 117 -8.84 -6.23 -7.41
CA ASP A 117 -9.76 -7.27 -7.85
C ASP A 117 -10.68 -6.64 -8.88
N GLY A 118 -10.50 -6.95 -10.16
CA GLY A 118 -11.20 -6.29 -11.24
C GLY A 118 -10.30 -5.85 -12.39
N GLU A 119 -10.73 -4.82 -13.10
CA GLU A 119 -9.99 -4.23 -14.21
C GLU A 119 -9.76 -2.74 -13.98
N ALA A 120 -8.53 -2.29 -14.28
CA ALA A 120 -8.16 -0.89 -14.14
C ALA A 120 -7.10 -0.47 -15.17
N LEU A 121 -7.27 0.75 -15.69
CA LEU A 121 -6.22 1.48 -16.38
C LEU A 121 -5.46 2.32 -15.34
N PHE A 122 -4.16 2.10 -15.26
CA PHE A 122 -3.26 2.84 -14.40
C PHE A 122 -2.39 3.79 -15.23
N ASP A 123 -2.29 5.04 -14.79
CA ASP A 123 -1.24 5.97 -15.18
C ASP A 123 -0.43 6.31 -13.93
N VAL A 124 0.59 5.50 -13.67
CA VAL A 124 1.36 5.53 -12.43
C VAL A 124 2.35 6.68 -12.46
N ARG A 125 2.25 7.56 -11.45
CA ARG A 125 3.24 8.62 -11.24
C ARG A 125 4.65 8.06 -11.14
N ARG A 126 5.57 8.69 -11.89
CA ARG A 126 6.97 8.27 -11.92
C ARG A 126 7.67 8.52 -10.58
N GLU A 127 8.12 7.43 -9.94
CA GLU A 127 8.89 7.44 -8.71
C GLU A 127 9.79 6.19 -8.66
N ARG A 128 11.09 6.39 -8.76
CA ARG A 128 12.07 5.28 -8.86
C ARG A 128 12.47 4.69 -7.52
N THR A 129 12.41 5.50 -6.46
CA THR A 129 12.85 5.11 -5.11
C THR A 129 11.81 4.30 -4.37
N MET A 130 10.53 4.48 -4.73
CA MET A 130 9.39 3.78 -4.13
C MET A 130 8.53 3.18 -5.25
N PRO A 131 8.74 1.92 -5.64
CA PRO A 131 7.97 1.27 -6.69
C PRO A 131 6.49 1.17 -6.31
N PHE A 132 5.61 1.24 -7.33
CA PHE A 132 4.20 0.96 -7.19
C PHE A 132 3.99 -0.54 -7.40
N ILE A 133 3.30 -1.19 -6.47
CA ILE A 133 3.11 -2.64 -6.44
C ILE A 133 1.61 -2.94 -6.42
N ILE A 134 1.16 -3.80 -7.34
CA ILE A 134 -0.21 -4.30 -7.37
C ILE A 134 -0.19 -5.79 -7.06
N ASN A 135 -0.94 -6.19 -6.04
CA ASN A 135 -1.24 -7.58 -5.75
C ASN A 135 -2.59 -7.97 -6.33
N THR A 136 -2.68 -9.15 -6.93
CA THR A 136 -3.89 -9.65 -7.60
C THR A 136 -4.42 -10.91 -6.94
N PRO A 137 -5.73 -11.25 -7.12
CA PRO A 137 -6.33 -12.48 -6.61
C PRO A 137 -5.64 -13.77 -7.11
N GLN A 138 -5.06 -13.74 -8.32
CA GLN A 138 -4.34 -14.88 -8.91
C GLN A 138 -2.96 -15.09 -8.30
N GLY A 139 -2.56 -14.26 -7.30
CA GLY A 139 -1.25 -14.33 -6.66
C GLY A 139 -0.11 -13.82 -7.54
N VAL A 140 -0.43 -13.03 -8.56
CA VAL A 140 0.52 -12.32 -9.42
C VAL A 140 0.77 -10.94 -8.83
N GLU A 141 2.03 -10.52 -8.78
CA GLU A 141 2.44 -9.18 -8.36
C GLU A 141 2.92 -8.39 -9.58
N VAL A 142 2.45 -7.16 -9.73
CA VAL A 142 2.86 -6.22 -10.78
C VAL A 142 3.64 -5.10 -10.15
N LYS A 143 4.87 -4.83 -10.63
CA LYS A 143 5.76 -3.81 -10.10
C LYS A 143 6.17 -2.82 -11.16
N VAL A 144 5.97 -1.52 -10.89
CA VAL A 144 6.26 -0.43 -11.82
C VAL A 144 6.86 0.79 -11.11
N THR A 145 7.48 1.69 -11.86
CA THR A 145 8.07 2.93 -11.33
C THR A 145 7.63 4.21 -12.04
N GLY A 146 6.66 4.11 -12.93
CA GLY A 146 6.14 5.23 -13.75
C GLY A 146 5.73 4.71 -15.11
N THR A 147 4.49 4.23 -15.23
CA THR A 147 4.08 3.32 -16.30
C THR A 147 2.58 3.49 -16.54
N GLN A 148 2.18 3.43 -17.79
CA GLN A 148 0.77 3.39 -18.19
C GLN A 148 0.45 2.00 -18.74
N PHE A 149 -0.56 1.32 -18.16
CA PHE A 149 -0.93 -0.04 -18.52
C PHE A 149 -2.37 -0.35 -18.11
N ASN A 150 -3.00 -1.26 -18.83
CA ASN A 150 -4.28 -1.89 -18.45
C ASN A 150 -4.00 -3.20 -17.70
N LEU A 151 -4.78 -3.49 -16.66
CA LEU A 151 -4.71 -4.73 -15.90
C LEU A 151 -6.11 -5.24 -15.58
N SER A 152 -6.42 -6.46 -16.07
CA SER A 152 -7.65 -7.19 -15.75
C SER A 152 -7.31 -8.45 -14.95
N CYS A 153 -7.87 -8.55 -13.72
CA CYS A 153 -7.57 -9.63 -12.76
C CYS A 153 -8.76 -9.89 -11.80
N TYR A 154 -9.93 -10.13 -12.36
CA TYR A 154 -11.14 -10.43 -11.57
C TYR A 154 -11.00 -11.75 -10.81
N SER A 155 -11.43 -11.79 -9.55
CA SER A 155 -11.37 -12.99 -8.70
C SER A 155 -12.38 -14.08 -9.08
N ASP A 156 -13.40 -13.75 -9.87
CA ASP A 156 -14.43 -14.69 -10.34
C ASP A 156 -13.97 -15.53 -11.56
N ASN A 157 -12.75 -15.31 -12.02
CA ASN A 157 -12.13 -16.12 -13.08
C ASN A 157 -10.64 -16.32 -12.83
N THR A 158 -9.99 -17.13 -13.67
CA THR A 158 -8.55 -17.45 -13.57
C THR A 158 -7.69 -16.56 -14.47
N LEU A 159 -8.30 -15.56 -15.11
CA LEU A 159 -7.63 -14.70 -16.07
C LEU A 159 -6.86 -13.58 -15.36
N PHE A 160 -5.59 -13.47 -15.72
CA PHE A 160 -4.78 -12.27 -15.49
C PHE A 160 -4.35 -11.78 -16.88
N ASP A 161 -4.68 -10.54 -17.18
CA ASP A 161 -4.38 -9.89 -18.45
C ASP A 161 -3.78 -8.52 -18.20
N LEU A 162 -2.56 -8.29 -18.67
CA LEU A 162 -1.84 -7.03 -18.54
C LEU A 162 -1.35 -6.58 -19.90
N THR A 163 -1.79 -5.42 -20.35
CA THR A 163 -1.33 -4.75 -21.58
C THR A 163 -0.54 -3.50 -21.22
N LEU A 164 0.72 -3.43 -21.67
CA LEU A 164 1.60 -2.30 -21.42
C LEU A 164 1.54 -1.27 -22.55
N LEU A 165 1.18 -0.03 -22.22
CA LEU A 165 1.12 1.10 -23.16
C LEU A 165 2.42 1.92 -23.15
N LYS A 166 2.90 2.33 -21.96
CA LYS A 166 4.13 3.16 -21.83
C LYS A 166 4.94 2.75 -20.61
N GLY A 167 6.26 2.81 -20.70
CA GLY A 167 7.17 2.56 -19.60
C GLY A 167 7.70 1.13 -19.55
N SER A 168 7.73 0.52 -18.37
CA SER A 168 8.18 -0.85 -18.14
C SER A 168 7.48 -1.46 -16.95
N VAL A 169 7.18 -2.75 -17.03
CA VAL A 169 6.53 -3.53 -15.99
C VAL A 169 7.37 -4.76 -15.65
N GLU A 170 7.50 -5.05 -14.37
CA GLU A 170 7.92 -6.37 -13.88
C GLU A 170 6.69 -7.11 -13.35
N VAL A 171 6.41 -8.29 -13.89
CA VAL A 171 5.35 -9.19 -13.43
C VAL A 171 6.01 -10.35 -12.72
N ILE A 172 5.63 -10.56 -11.45
CA ILE A 172 6.11 -11.68 -10.63
C ILE A 172 4.96 -12.67 -10.51
N THR A 173 5.11 -13.82 -11.15
CA THR A 173 4.07 -14.86 -11.18
C THR A 173 3.89 -15.52 -9.81
N SER A 174 2.78 -16.24 -9.61
CA SER A 174 2.58 -17.07 -8.40
C SER A 174 3.68 -18.10 -8.17
N LYS A 175 4.39 -18.52 -9.24
CA LYS A 175 5.57 -19.40 -9.19
C LYS A 175 6.87 -18.65 -8.91
N LYS A 176 6.83 -17.33 -8.65
CA LYS A 176 7.99 -16.45 -8.42
C LYS A 176 8.90 -16.25 -9.64
N GLU A 177 8.39 -16.50 -10.83
CA GLU A 177 9.07 -16.13 -12.07
C GLU A 177 8.93 -14.64 -12.31
N VAL A 178 10.00 -13.96 -12.72
CA VAL A 178 10.01 -12.53 -13.00
C VAL A 178 10.01 -12.31 -14.51
N LEU A 179 8.95 -11.70 -15.01
CA LEU A 179 8.76 -11.38 -16.40
C LEU A 179 8.87 -9.85 -16.59
N ARG A 180 9.55 -9.42 -17.65
CA ARG A 180 9.65 -8.01 -18.01
C ARG A 180 8.85 -7.74 -19.26
N VAL A 181 7.92 -6.78 -19.18
CA VAL A 181 7.02 -6.38 -20.24
C VAL A 181 7.49 -5.08 -20.86
N ARG A 182 7.44 -5.00 -22.19
CA ARG A 182 7.75 -3.82 -22.99
C ARG A 182 6.49 -3.18 -23.55
N PRO A 183 6.52 -1.92 -23.93
CA PRO A 183 5.38 -1.27 -24.60
C PRO A 183 4.87 -2.08 -25.80
N SER A 184 3.55 -2.14 -25.94
CA SER A 184 2.82 -2.97 -26.92
C SER A 184 2.98 -4.49 -26.70
N GLU A 185 3.40 -4.92 -25.52
CA GLU A 185 3.35 -6.33 -25.13
C GLU A 185 2.18 -6.57 -24.16
N GLN A 186 1.57 -7.73 -24.29
CA GLN A 186 0.54 -8.26 -23.39
C GLN A 186 1.04 -9.51 -22.71
N ILE A 187 0.77 -9.64 -21.42
CA ILE A 187 0.89 -10.90 -20.66
C ILE A 187 -0.52 -11.40 -20.35
N LEU A 188 -0.81 -12.59 -20.84
CA LEU A 188 -2.02 -13.33 -20.52
C LEU A 188 -1.68 -14.57 -19.70
N ILE A 189 -2.22 -14.68 -18.50
CA ILE A 189 -2.16 -15.90 -17.70
C ILE A 189 -3.58 -16.42 -17.53
N LYS A 190 -3.87 -17.61 -18.06
CA LYS A 190 -5.19 -18.24 -17.97
C LYS A 190 -5.02 -19.72 -17.64
N ASP A 191 -5.73 -20.19 -16.62
CA ASP A 191 -5.67 -21.58 -16.16
C ASP A 191 -4.24 -22.10 -15.92
N GLY A 192 -3.34 -21.20 -15.49
CA GLY A 192 -1.92 -21.49 -15.23
C GLY A 192 -1.03 -21.48 -16.48
N PHE A 193 -1.58 -21.24 -17.66
CA PHE A 193 -0.83 -21.07 -18.90
C PHE A 193 -0.44 -19.62 -19.11
N LEU A 194 0.83 -19.38 -19.35
CA LEU A 194 1.40 -18.07 -19.65
C LEU A 194 1.54 -17.89 -21.17
N ASN A 195 1.03 -16.77 -21.68
CA ASN A 195 1.28 -16.30 -23.03
C ASN A 195 1.82 -14.86 -22.96
N ILE A 196 2.83 -14.55 -23.77
CA ILE A 196 3.34 -13.19 -23.97
C ILE A 196 3.26 -12.93 -25.46
N SER A 197 2.53 -11.92 -25.84
CA SER A 197 2.33 -11.53 -27.24
C SER A 197 2.57 -10.04 -27.43
N ARG A 198 2.90 -9.67 -28.67
CA ARG A 198 2.90 -8.28 -29.07
C ARG A 198 1.55 -7.94 -29.69
N ILE A 199 0.99 -6.80 -29.29
CA ILE A 199 -0.27 -6.28 -29.81
C ILE A 199 0.07 -5.11 -30.74
N GLU A 200 -0.56 -5.08 -31.92
CA GLU A 200 -0.36 -4.01 -32.90
C GLU A 200 -1.03 -2.71 -32.44
N GLU A 201 -2.24 -2.79 -31.89
CA GLU A 201 -3.05 -1.67 -31.44
C GLU A 201 -3.42 -1.86 -29.94
N PRO A 202 -2.48 -1.61 -29.01
CA PRO A 202 -2.73 -1.81 -27.59
C PRO A 202 -3.78 -0.85 -27.01
N GLU A 203 -4.12 0.20 -27.74
CA GLU A 203 -5.18 1.16 -27.39
C GLU A 203 -6.57 0.53 -27.46
N GLU A 204 -6.80 -0.51 -28.29
CA GLU A 204 -8.07 -1.24 -28.34
C GLU A 204 -8.43 -1.91 -27.01
N GLU A 205 -7.42 -2.31 -26.23
CA GLU A 205 -7.63 -2.82 -24.87
C GLU A 205 -8.18 -1.78 -23.88
N LEU A 206 -8.24 -0.51 -24.32
CA LEU A 206 -8.79 0.62 -23.55
C LEU A 206 -10.19 1.04 -23.98
N ASP A 207 -10.79 0.40 -24.98
CA ASP A 207 -12.13 0.69 -25.51
C ASP A 207 -13.18 0.84 -24.41
N TRP A 208 -13.04 0.01 -23.37
CA TRP A 208 -13.93 0.06 -22.23
C TRP A 208 -13.89 1.41 -21.47
N THR A 209 -12.77 2.15 -21.51
CA THR A 209 -12.66 3.48 -20.86
C THR A 209 -13.53 4.51 -21.58
N GLU A 210 -13.75 4.32 -22.88
CA GLU A 210 -14.59 5.17 -23.73
C GLU A 210 -16.04 4.69 -23.82
N GLY A 211 -16.37 3.59 -23.13
CA GLY A 211 -17.73 3.07 -23.14
C GLY A 211 -18.02 2.09 -24.26
N ILE A 212 -17.00 1.49 -24.82
CA ILE A 212 -17.12 0.48 -25.87
C ILE A 212 -16.93 -0.91 -25.24
N LEU A 213 -17.90 -1.79 -25.43
CA LEU A 213 -17.80 -3.20 -25.07
C LEU A 213 -17.40 -3.96 -26.32
N SER A 214 -16.10 -4.28 -26.44
CA SER A 214 -15.54 -4.99 -27.59
C SER A 214 -15.31 -6.47 -27.25
N PHE A 215 -15.57 -7.32 -28.24
CA PHE A 215 -15.30 -8.75 -28.22
C PHE A 215 -14.51 -9.12 -29.48
N ASN A 216 -13.42 -9.83 -29.30
CA ASN A 216 -12.60 -10.34 -30.41
C ASN A 216 -12.36 -11.83 -30.22
N HIS A 217 -13.09 -12.66 -30.96
CA HIS A 217 -13.11 -14.13 -30.80
C HIS A 217 -13.28 -14.58 -29.34
N THR A 218 -14.00 -13.75 -28.55
CA THR A 218 -14.22 -13.96 -27.12
C THR A 218 -15.15 -15.16 -26.91
N SER A 219 -14.77 -16.09 -26.04
CA SER A 219 -15.63 -17.22 -25.69
C SER A 219 -16.96 -16.74 -25.09
N MET A 220 -18.06 -17.46 -25.40
CA MET A 220 -19.38 -17.11 -24.87
C MET A 220 -19.39 -17.03 -23.34
N LYS A 221 -18.63 -17.90 -22.65
CA LYS A 221 -18.51 -17.88 -21.19
C LYS A 221 -17.94 -16.55 -20.70
N GLU A 222 -16.88 -16.09 -21.30
CA GLU A 222 -16.22 -14.82 -20.96
C GLU A 222 -17.08 -13.61 -21.34
N ALA A 223 -17.70 -13.66 -22.55
CA ALA A 223 -18.59 -12.61 -22.99
C ALA A 223 -19.78 -12.42 -22.06
N ILE A 224 -20.39 -13.52 -21.56
CA ILE A 224 -21.44 -13.47 -20.54
C ILE A 224 -20.95 -12.77 -19.27
N GLN A 225 -19.79 -13.14 -18.74
CA GLN A 225 -19.23 -12.50 -17.54
C GLN A 225 -19.01 -11.01 -17.74
N ARG A 226 -18.50 -10.60 -18.92
CA ARG A 226 -18.28 -9.19 -19.27
C ARG A 226 -19.60 -8.44 -19.40
N MET A 227 -20.62 -9.02 -20.05
CA MET A 227 -21.95 -8.44 -20.16
C MET A 227 -22.65 -8.29 -18.80
N GLU A 228 -22.54 -9.27 -17.91
CA GLU A 228 -23.11 -9.18 -16.56
C GLU A 228 -22.55 -7.98 -15.78
N LYS A 229 -21.21 -7.76 -15.84
CA LYS A 229 -20.57 -6.62 -15.21
C LYS A 229 -20.95 -5.30 -15.90
N TRP A 230 -20.94 -5.29 -17.24
CA TRP A 230 -21.17 -4.10 -18.04
C TRP A 230 -22.60 -3.54 -17.91
N TYR A 231 -23.59 -4.42 -17.91
CA TYR A 231 -25.01 -4.03 -17.82
C TYR A 231 -25.62 -4.17 -16.42
N GLY A 232 -24.91 -4.74 -15.47
CA GLY A 232 -25.42 -4.96 -14.12
C GLY A 232 -26.57 -5.95 -14.06
N VAL A 233 -26.54 -6.97 -14.92
CA VAL A 233 -27.53 -8.03 -15.05
C VAL A 233 -26.95 -9.37 -14.62
N ARG A 234 -27.81 -10.38 -14.47
CA ARG A 234 -27.43 -11.79 -14.29
C ARG A 234 -27.83 -12.59 -15.52
N ILE A 235 -26.92 -13.39 -16.07
CA ILE A 235 -27.18 -14.20 -17.24
C ILE A 235 -27.04 -15.67 -16.88
N ASN A 236 -28.15 -16.38 -16.90
CA ASN A 236 -28.21 -17.82 -16.70
C ASN A 236 -28.16 -18.55 -18.05
N VAL A 237 -27.42 -19.65 -18.10
CA VAL A 237 -27.34 -20.51 -19.28
C VAL A 237 -28.06 -21.83 -18.98
N GLU A 238 -29.07 -22.17 -19.77
CA GLU A 238 -29.83 -23.42 -19.62
C GLU A 238 -29.20 -24.64 -20.30
N ASP A 239 -28.31 -24.39 -21.28
CA ASP A 239 -27.75 -25.44 -22.13
C ASP A 239 -26.26 -25.19 -22.37
N ASP A 240 -25.41 -26.14 -22.06
CA ASP A 240 -23.94 -26.04 -22.21
C ASP A 240 -23.50 -25.80 -23.67
N LYS A 241 -24.35 -26.11 -24.67
CA LYS A 241 -24.05 -25.80 -26.07
C LYS A 241 -23.90 -24.30 -26.33
N VAL A 242 -24.48 -23.45 -25.49
CA VAL A 242 -24.31 -21.99 -25.54
C VAL A 242 -22.82 -21.66 -25.48
N TYR A 243 -22.05 -22.34 -24.62
CA TYR A 243 -20.63 -22.08 -24.42
C TYR A 243 -19.73 -22.51 -25.58
N SER A 244 -20.24 -23.26 -26.57
CA SER A 244 -19.46 -23.60 -27.78
C SER A 244 -19.33 -22.44 -28.77
N ASN A 245 -20.02 -21.34 -28.53
CA ASN A 245 -19.96 -20.14 -29.37
C ASN A 245 -18.85 -19.19 -28.93
N SER A 246 -18.40 -18.37 -29.86
CA SER A 246 -17.56 -17.20 -29.63
C SER A 246 -18.18 -15.95 -30.26
N ILE A 247 -17.83 -14.79 -29.75
CA ILE A 247 -18.37 -13.50 -30.19
C ILE A 247 -17.25 -12.63 -30.72
N THR A 248 -17.53 -11.93 -31.81
CA THR A 248 -16.72 -10.82 -32.31
C THR A 248 -17.67 -9.66 -32.66
N GLY A 249 -17.41 -8.48 -32.11
CA GLY A 249 -18.21 -7.29 -32.30
C GLY A 249 -17.93 -6.21 -31.26
N GLU A 250 -18.36 -4.99 -31.56
CA GLU A 250 -18.25 -3.82 -30.68
C GLU A 250 -19.65 -3.26 -30.42
N PHE A 251 -19.88 -2.89 -29.17
CA PHE A 251 -21.12 -2.28 -28.68
C PHE A 251 -20.77 -1.01 -27.91
N ARG A 252 -21.37 0.12 -28.25
CA ARG A 252 -21.03 1.44 -27.68
C ARG A 252 -22.08 1.93 -26.68
N SER A 253 -23.32 1.97 -27.10
CA SER A 253 -24.42 2.51 -26.30
C SER A 253 -25.69 1.66 -26.43
N GLU A 254 -25.59 0.53 -27.10
CA GLU A 254 -26.71 -0.36 -27.30
C GLU A 254 -27.21 -0.92 -25.98
N PRO A 255 -28.53 -0.94 -25.74
CA PRO A 255 -29.11 -1.59 -24.57
C PRO A 255 -28.88 -3.10 -24.62
N ILE A 256 -28.90 -3.76 -23.47
CA ILE A 256 -28.61 -5.20 -23.37
C ILE A 256 -29.51 -6.04 -24.27
N GLU A 257 -30.75 -5.62 -24.46
CA GLU A 257 -31.73 -6.30 -25.31
C GLU A 257 -31.26 -6.36 -26.77
N GLU A 258 -30.72 -5.27 -27.30
CA GLU A 258 -30.22 -5.19 -28.67
C GLU A 258 -28.93 -6.03 -28.82
N VAL A 259 -28.02 -5.94 -27.86
CA VAL A 259 -26.80 -6.76 -27.84
C VAL A 259 -27.15 -8.24 -27.84
N LEU A 260 -28.07 -8.66 -26.97
CA LEU A 260 -28.51 -10.04 -26.90
C LEU A 260 -29.22 -10.49 -28.19
N HIS A 261 -30.03 -9.60 -28.80
CA HIS A 261 -30.70 -9.91 -30.06
C HIS A 261 -29.66 -10.23 -31.14
N LEU A 262 -28.63 -9.38 -31.30
CA LEU A 262 -27.59 -9.59 -32.29
C LEU A 262 -26.77 -10.85 -32.04
N ILE A 263 -26.36 -11.07 -30.78
CA ILE A 263 -25.59 -12.26 -30.37
C ILE A 263 -26.40 -13.53 -30.61
N CYS A 264 -27.67 -13.57 -30.20
CA CYS A 264 -28.49 -14.76 -30.32
C CYS A 264 -28.85 -15.05 -31.79
N LEU A 265 -29.04 -14.03 -32.59
CA LEU A 265 -29.30 -14.18 -34.05
C LEU A 265 -28.13 -14.83 -34.76
N THR A 266 -26.91 -14.39 -34.48
CA THR A 266 -25.69 -14.90 -35.12
C THR A 266 -25.27 -16.27 -34.61
N SER A 267 -25.54 -16.57 -33.32
CA SER A 267 -25.13 -17.81 -32.65
C SER A 267 -26.21 -18.89 -32.59
N ARG A 268 -27.40 -18.70 -33.21
CA ARG A 268 -28.56 -19.57 -33.14
C ARG A 268 -29.00 -19.88 -31.70
N LEU A 269 -29.06 -18.85 -30.89
CA LEU A 269 -29.48 -18.87 -29.49
C LEU A 269 -30.82 -18.17 -29.36
N SER A 270 -31.48 -18.39 -28.22
CA SER A 270 -32.69 -17.65 -27.82
C SER A 270 -32.50 -17.18 -26.38
N TYR A 271 -33.16 -16.08 -26.03
CA TYR A 271 -33.10 -15.53 -24.68
C TYR A 271 -34.46 -15.12 -24.16
N THR A 272 -34.58 -15.03 -22.84
CA THR A 272 -35.73 -14.42 -22.14
C THR A 272 -35.20 -13.48 -21.06
N ILE A 273 -35.90 -12.36 -20.84
CA ILE A 273 -35.55 -11.37 -19.83
C ILE A 273 -36.64 -11.30 -18.79
N THR A 274 -36.27 -11.39 -17.52
CA THR A 274 -37.16 -11.22 -16.38
C THR A 274 -36.51 -10.30 -15.34
N GLY A 275 -36.86 -9.02 -15.42
CA GLY A 275 -36.20 -7.99 -14.62
C GLY A 275 -34.73 -7.87 -14.97
N LYS A 276 -33.81 -8.08 -13.99
CA LYS A 276 -32.36 -8.08 -14.19
C LYS A 276 -31.78 -9.47 -14.48
N THR A 277 -32.62 -10.48 -14.65
CA THR A 277 -32.18 -11.84 -14.94
C THR A 277 -32.51 -12.20 -16.39
N ILE A 278 -31.50 -12.65 -17.10
CA ILE A 278 -31.56 -13.07 -18.49
C ILE A 278 -31.29 -14.57 -18.52
N THR A 279 -32.03 -15.31 -19.33
CA THR A 279 -31.78 -16.74 -19.54
C THR A 279 -31.52 -16.99 -21.00
N ILE A 280 -30.38 -17.60 -21.32
CA ILE A 280 -29.95 -17.94 -22.68
C ILE A 280 -29.99 -19.44 -22.86
N ARG A 281 -30.45 -19.91 -24.02
CA ARG A 281 -30.52 -21.32 -24.43
C ARG A 281 -30.32 -21.47 -25.93
N SER A 282 -30.00 -22.68 -26.38
CA SER A 282 -29.96 -23.01 -27.79
C SER A 282 -31.34 -22.80 -28.43
N ALA A 283 -31.36 -22.19 -29.64
CA ALA A 283 -32.59 -22.14 -30.41
C ALA A 283 -32.96 -23.57 -30.93
N LYS A 284 -34.26 -23.87 -30.91
CA LYS A 284 -34.77 -25.16 -31.41
C LYS A 284 -34.66 -25.23 -32.93
#